data_434350a4e73c28d572e9fccf95a2f847
#
_entry.id   434350a4e73c28d572e9fccf95a2f847
#
_cell.length_a   1.000
_cell.length_b   1.000
_cell.length_c   1.000
_cell.angle_alpha   90.00
_cell.angle_beta   90.00
_cell.angle_gamma   90.00
#
_symmetry.space_group_name_H-M   'P 1'
#
loop_
_entity.id
_entity.type
_entity.pdbx_description
1 polymer ?
#
loop_
_entity_poly.entity_id
_entity_poly.type
_entity_poly.pdbx_seq_one_letter_code
_entity_poly.pdbx_strand_id
1 'polypeptide(L)'
;MGEWQSTTGCPAAGGILLHWRNVTPFAIESSSQFRSEPPPALTSNAYRKDFEEVSQVGDVGSLVRTAAQADAARFYNVVLAIATWNPAVRQVAAQEATTLAENARALALLNMAISDALVTVMETKYHYTFWRPETAVPMVPFITTPCFPSYPSAHASASYAAEEIARRIFGAGGHAIVLTSPPTVGVTLRYSTFKEIAREIDDARVFGGIHFRFDQEAGAVQGREIGAYIYKNFLRPVAPK
;
A
#
# COMPACT_ATOMS: atom_id res chain seq x y z
N MET A 1 22.47 12.88 4.62
CA MET A 1 21.11 13.42 4.85
C MET A 1 20.19 12.72 3.87
N GLY A 2 18.96 12.36 4.26
CA GLY A 2 18.03 11.61 3.41
C GLY A 2 18.08 10.09 3.54
N GLU A 3 19.08 9.54 4.22
CA GLU A 3 19.22 8.10 4.43
C GLU A 3 18.47 7.63 5.68
N TRP A 4 17.79 6.49 5.55
CA TRP A 4 17.02 5.88 6.63
C TRP A 4 17.90 5.46 7.81
N GLN A 5 17.42 5.77 8.99
CA GLN A 5 18.00 5.34 10.25
C GLN A 5 16.93 4.67 11.10
N SER A 6 17.37 3.72 11.92
CA SER A 6 16.50 3.05 12.89
C SER A 6 16.00 4.06 13.92
N THR A 7 14.68 4.06 14.15
CA THR A 7 14.03 4.95 15.13
C THR A 7 13.79 4.22 16.45
N THR A 8 13.37 4.95 17.48
CA THR A 8 13.06 4.39 18.80
C THR A 8 12.00 3.29 18.69
N GLY A 9 12.28 2.13 19.29
CA GLY A 9 11.40 0.95 19.23
C GLY A 9 11.74 -0.04 18.13
N CYS A 10 12.65 0.29 17.22
CA CYS A 10 13.15 -0.67 16.24
C CYS A 10 14.14 -1.69 16.86
N PRO A 11 14.23 -2.91 16.30
CA PRO A 11 15.20 -3.91 16.73
C PRO A 11 16.63 -3.37 16.66
N ALA A 12 17.49 -3.79 17.60
CA ALA A 12 18.91 -3.40 17.62
C ALA A 12 19.67 -3.81 16.35
N ALA A 13 19.21 -4.85 15.66
CA ALA A 13 19.76 -5.30 14.38
C ALA A 13 19.42 -4.37 13.19
N GLY A 14 18.63 -3.30 13.42
CA GLY A 14 18.24 -2.35 12.37
C GLY A 14 16.93 -2.72 11.68
N GLY A 15 16.88 -2.59 10.35
CA GLY A 15 15.66 -2.77 9.57
C GLY A 15 15.11 -4.20 9.57
N ILE A 16 13.77 -4.30 9.54
CA ILE A 16 13.05 -5.57 9.42
C ILE A 16 12.65 -5.84 7.97
N LEU A 17 12.25 -7.08 7.68
CA LEU A 17 11.76 -7.54 6.35
C LEU A 17 12.80 -7.42 5.21
N LEU A 18 14.08 -7.19 5.51
CA LEU A 18 15.13 -7.11 4.50
C LEU A 18 15.21 -8.38 3.62
N HIS A 19 14.91 -9.54 4.19
CA HIS A 19 14.91 -10.82 3.49
C HIS A 19 13.84 -10.92 2.38
N TRP A 20 12.76 -10.14 2.47
CA TRP A 20 11.68 -10.17 1.47
C TRP A 20 12.15 -9.82 0.07
N ARG A 21 13.15 -8.98 -0.09
CA ARG A 21 13.77 -8.66 -1.40
C ARG A 21 14.37 -9.87 -2.12
N ASN A 22 14.62 -10.96 -1.38
CA ASN A 22 15.22 -12.19 -1.88
C ASN A 22 14.19 -13.33 -2.03
N VAL A 23 12.92 -13.09 -1.71
CA VAL A 23 11.84 -14.06 -1.91
C VAL A 23 11.61 -14.21 -3.41
N THR A 24 11.49 -15.45 -3.88
CA THR A 24 11.12 -15.72 -5.27
C THR A 24 9.69 -15.26 -5.52
N PRO A 25 9.46 -14.33 -6.45
CA PRO A 25 8.11 -13.89 -6.79
C PRO A 25 7.25 -15.01 -7.38
N PHE A 26 5.93 -14.86 -7.35
CA PHE A 26 5.00 -15.80 -7.98
C PHE A 26 4.93 -15.64 -9.50
N ALA A 27 5.01 -14.41 -9.99
CA ALA A 27 4.68 -14.10 -11.38
C ALA A 27 5.70 -13.19 -12.07
N ILE A 28 6.27 -12.23 -11.38
CA ILE A 28 7.29 -11.34 -11.95
C ILE A 28 8.63 -12.05 -12.01
N GLU A 29 9.51 -11.63 -12.94
CA GLU A 29 10.76 -12.32 -13.22
C GLU A 29 11.84 -12.12 -12.14
N SER A 30 11.80 -10.95 -11.48
CA SER A 30 12.73 -10.62 -10.39
C SER A 30 12.13 -9.57 -9.47
N SER A 31 12.64 -9.47 -8.24
CA SER A 31 12.22 -8.44 -7.27
C SER A 31 12.46 -7.00 -7.75
N SER A 32 13.36 -6.79 -8.71
CA SER A 32 13.70 -5.47 -9.25
C SER A 32 13.03 -5.14 -10.59
N GLN A 33 12.21 -6.03 -11.15
CA GLN A 33 11.60 -5.84 -12.48
C GLN A 33 10.77 -4.56 -12.57
N PHE A 34 10.07 -4.20 -11.48
CA PHE A 34 9.24 -3.00 -11.38
C PHE A 34 9.76 -2.04 -10.30
N ARG A 35 11.09 -1.94 -10.13
CA ARG A 35 11.67 -0.97 -9.21
C ARG A 35 11.22 0.43 -9.59
N SER A 36 10.70 1.18 -8.61
CA SER A 36 10.31 2.58 -8.82
C SER A 36 11.50 3.45 -9.20
N GLU A 37 11.25 4.52 -9.93
CA GLU A 37 12.24 5.59 -10.16
C GLU A 37 12.77 6.15 -8.83
N PRO A 38 13.92 6.83 -8.80
CA PRO A 38 14.46 7.42 -7.57
C PRO A 38 13.50 8.37 -6.87
N PRO A 39 13.56 8.46 -5.52
CA PRO A 39 12.81 9.46 -4.78
C PRO A 39 13.21 10.89 -5.20
N PRO A 40 12.33 11.90 -4.99
CA PRO A 40 12.63 13.27 -5.36
C PRO A 40 13.85 13.80 -4.59
N ALA A 41 14.66 14.63 -5.26
CA ALA A 41 15.80 15.29 -4.62
C ALA A 41 15.33 16.12 -3.42
N LEU A 42 16.07 16.11 -2.31
CA LEU A 42 15.72 16.83 -1.08
C LEU A 42 15.58 18.34 -1.26
N THR A 43 16.19 18.90 -2.31
CA THR A 43 16.09 20.31 -2.68
C THR A 43 14.94 20.62 -3.65
N SER A 44 14.19 19.62 -4.09
CA SER A 44 13.10 19.78 -5.06
C SER A 44 11.85 20.40 -4.44
N ASN A 45 11.04 21.06 -5.27
CA ASN A 45 9.73 21.54 -4.86
C ASN A 45 8.76 20.39 -4.50
N ALA A 46 8.88 19.24 -5.18
CA ALA A 46 8.08 18.05 -4.87
C ALA A 46 8.35 17.56 -3.43
N TYR A 47 9.63 17.39 -3.07
CA TYR A 47 9.99 17.02 -1.70
C TYR A 47 9.48 18.04 -0.67
N ARG A 48 9.69 19.34 -0.91
CA ARG A 48 9.26 20.39 0.03
C ARG A 48 7.76 20.39 0.27
N LYS A 49 6.96 20.27 -0.79
CA LYS A 49 5.50 20.22 -0.69
C LYS A 49 5.03 19.06 0.21
N ASP A 50 5.57 17.87 -0.01
CA ASP A 50 5.16 16.69 0.72
C ASP A 50 5.71 16.66 2.16
N PHE A 51 6.87 17.28 2.38
CA PHE A 51 7.40 17.58 3.70
C PHE A 51 6.46 18.49 4.49
N GLU A 52 5.99 19.59 3.88
CA GLU A 52 5.02 20.52 4.48
C GLU A 52 3.68 19.83 4.77
N GLU A 53 3.17 19.01 3.84
CA GLU A 53 1.92 18.23 4.04
C GLU A 53 2.03 17.33 5.27
N VAL A 54 3.03 16.45 5.31
CA VAL A 54 3.15 15.47 6.40
C VAL A 54 3.44 16.14 7.74
N SER A 55 4.18 17.26 7.76
CA SER A 55 4.46 17.99 9.00
C SER A 55 3.20 18.58 9.63
N GLN A 56 2.22 18.96 8.82
CA GLN A 56 0.96 19.54 9.30
C GLN A 56 -0.05 18.48 9.71
N VAL A 57 -0.24 17.44 8.87
CA VAL A 57 -1.33 16.47 9.09
C VAL A 57 -0.87 15.23 9.84
N GLY A 58 0.41 14.88 9.78
CA GLY A 58 0.97 13.63 10.30
C GLY A 58 1.35 13.65 11.79
N ASP A 59 1.51 14.81 12.39
CA ASP A 59 1.90 14.95 13.81
C ASP A 59 0.80 14.48 14.76
N VAL A 60 1.16 13.88 15.90
CA VAL A 60 0.21 13.46 16.94
C VAL A 60 -0.64 14.63 17.44
N GLY A 61 -0.06 15.83 17.51
CA GLY A 61 -0.72 17.08 17.92
C GLY A 61 -1.35 17.87 16.77
N SER A 62 -1.53 17.28 15.57
CA SER A 62 -2.07 17.98 14.40
C SER A 62 -3.43 18.65 14.69
N LEU A 63 -3.51 19.94 14.39
CA LEU A 63 -4.76 20.72 14.48
C LEU A 63 -5.57 20.72 13.18
N VAL A 64 -5.03 20.16 12.11
CA VAL A 64 -5.67 20.13 10.77
C VAL A 64 -6.21 18.74 10.41
N ARG A 65 -5.69 17.67 11.04
CA ARG A 65 -6.21 16.31 10.83
C ARG A 65 -7.60 16.17 11.43
N THR A 66 -8.58 15.77 10.60
CA THR A 66 -9.95 15.51 11.03
C THR A 66 -10.10 14.18 11.80
N ALA A 67 -11.20 13.99 12.52
CA ALA A 67 -11.48 12.71 13.17
C ALA A 67 -11.56 11.54 12.17
N ALA A 68 -12.21 11.73 11.02
CA ALA A 68 -12.28 10.71 9.97
C ALA A 68 -10.90 10.32 9.42
N GLN A 69 -10.00 11.28 9.21
CA GLN A 69 -8.63 11.02 8.81
C GLN A 69 -7.84 10.26 9.90
N ALA A 70 -8.07 10.59 11.16
CA ALA A 70 -7.47 9.86 12.28
C ALA A 70 -7.97 8.42 12.35
N ASP A 71 -9.25 8.17 12.13
CA ASP A 71 -9.84 6.84 12.11
C ASP A 71 -9.32 6.00 10.93
N ALA A 72 -9.22 6.56 9.73
CA ALA A 72 -8.60 5.91 8.58
C ALA A 72 -7.12 5.55 8.87
N ALA A 73 -6.34 6.49 9.43
CA ALA A 73 -4.96 6.23 9.80
C ALA A 73 -4.81 5.08 10.81
N ARG A 74 -5.66 5.03 11.84
CA ARG A 74 -5.68 3.93 12.83
C ARG A 74 -6.12 2.62 12.21
N PHE A 75 -7.16 2.64 11.38
CA PHE A 75 -7.69 1.45 10.71
C PHE A 75 -6.61 0.78 9.86
N TYR A 76 -6.02 1.50 8.93
CA TYR A 76 -4.99 0.97 8.02
C TYR A 76 -3.60 0.81 8.66
N ASN A 77 -3.41 1.20 9.91
CA ASN A 77 -2.20 0.86 10.66
C ASN A 77 -2.17 -0.61 11.09
N VAL A 78 -3.32 -1.18 11.41
CA VAL A 78 -3.45 -2.56 11.94
C VAL A 78 -3.97 -3.55 10.91
N VAL A 79 -4.57 -3.07 9.83
CA VAL A 79 -5.15 -3.92 8.76
C VAL A 79 -4.19 -4.00 7.59
N LEU A 80 -3.54 -5.15 7.45
CA LEU A 80 -2.65 -5.42 6.31
C LEU A 80 -3.42 -5.52 4.99
N ALA A 81 -2.72 -5.32 3.86
CA ALA A 81 -3.31 -5.36 2.52
C ALA A 81 -4.17 -6.61 2.26
N ILE A 82 -3.69 -7.80 2.64
CA ILE A 82 -4.47 -9.06 2.50
C ILE A 82 -5.77 -9.03 3.29
N ALA A 83 -5.75 -8.48 4.52
CA ALA A 83 -6.93 -8.38 5.38
C ALA A 83 -7.94 -7.31 4.91
N THR A 84 -7.51 -6.37 4.09
CA THR A 84 -8.36 -5.38 3.41
C THR A 84 -8.94 -5.95 2.11
N TRP A 85 -8.09 -6.44 1.23
CA TRP A 85 -8.45 -6.73 -0.15
C TRP A 85 -9.18 -8.06 -0.35
N ASN A 86 -8.84 -9.11 0.41
CA ASN A 86 -9.58 -10.37 0.32
C ASN A 86 -11.05 -10.24 0.73
N PRO A 87 -11.41 -9.58 1.87
CA PRO A 87 -12.81 -9.30 2.20
C PRO A 87 -13.51 -8.42 1.18
N ALA A 88 -12.85 -7.39 0.66
CA ALA A 88 -13.43 -6.50 -0.35
C ALA A 88 -13.81 -7.27 -1.62
N VAL A 89 -12.88 -8.04 -2.17
CA VAL A 89 -13.10 -8.85 -3.38
C VAL A 89 -14.16 -9.93 -3.14
N ARG A 90 -14.16 -10.60 -2.00
CA ARG A 90 -15.19 -11.61 -1.67
C ARG A 90 -16.59 -11.02 -1.58
N GLN A 91 -16.74 -9.80 -1.05
CA GLN A 91 -18.04 -9.12 -1.00
C GLN A 91 -18.55 -8.82 -2.40
N VAL A 92 -17.70 -8.28 -3.28
CA VAL A 92 -18.07 -7.98 -4.66
C VAL A 92 -18.37 -9.26 -5.45
N ALA A 93 -17.55 -10.29 -5.31
CA ALA A 93 -17.77 -11.58 -5.95
C ALA A 93 -19.12 -12.21 -5.57
N ALA A 94 -19.55 -12.04 -4.32
CA ALA A 94 -20.87 -12.48 -3.86
C ALA A 94 -22.01 -11.63 -4.46
N GLN A 95 -21.82 -10.33 -4.62
CA GLN A 95 -22.80 -9.43 -5.27
C GLN A 95 -22.97 -9.76 -6.76
N GLU A 96 -21.88 -10.09 -7.43
CA GLU A 96 -21.86 -10.45 -8.86
C GLU A 96 -22.24 -11.92 -9.12
N ALA A 97 -22.56 -12.69 -8.07
CA ALA A 97 -22.91 -14.11 -8.13
C ALA A 97 -21.91 -14.97 -8.93
N THR A 98 -20.62 -14.67 -8.79
CA THR A 98 -19.55 -15.36 -9.53
C THR A 98 -19.44 -16.84 -9.14
N THR A 99 -19.03 -17.66 -10.11
CA THR A 99 -18.79 -19.10 -9.90
C THR A 99 -17.58 -19.39 -9.01
N LEU A 100 -17.47 -20.60 -8.50
CA LEU A 100 -16.32 -21.04 -7.72
C LEU A 100 -14.99 -20.88 -8.49
N ALA A 101 -14.98 -21.19 -9.78
CA ALA A 101 -13.80 -21.06 -10.64
C ALA A 101 -13.38 -19.60 -10.83
N GLU A 102 -14.32 -18.69 -11.05
CA GLU A 102 -14.08 -17.25 -11.14
C GLU A 102 -13.56 -16.68 -9.82
N ASN A 103 -14.14 -17.07 -8.69
CA ASN A 103 -13.67 -16.70 -7.35
C ASN A 103 -12.24 -17.18 -7.10
N ALA A 104 -11.94 -18.44 -7.40
CA ALA A 104 -10.61 -19.01 -7.24
C ALA A 104 -9.57 -18.24 -8.08
N ARG A 105 -9.90 -17.94 -9.34
CA ARG A 105 -9.05 -17.13 -10.24
C ARG A 105 -8.85 -15.72 -9.71
N ALA A 106 -9.91 -15.06 -9.29
CA ALA A 106 -9.84 -13.68 -8.78
C ALA A 106 -8.94 -13.58 -7.54
N LEU A 107 -9.15 -14.47 -6.57
CA LEU A 107 -8.36 -14.49 -5.33
C LEU A 107 -6.90 -14.93 -5.57
N ALA A 108 -6.66 -15.85 -6.50
CA ALA A 108 -5.29 -16.24 -6.85
C ALA A 108 -4.52 -15.07 -7.47
N LEU A 109 -5.08 -14.43 -8.51
CA LEU A 109 -4.46 -13.25 -9.14
C LEU A 109 -4.24 -12.10 -8.15
N LEU A 110 -5.25 -11.83 -7.30
CA LEU A 110 -5.17 -10.80 -6.27
C LEU A 110 -3.99 -11.03 -5.32
N ASN A 111 -3.88 -12.24 -4.77
CA ASN A 111 -2.85 -12.54 -3.78
C ASN A 111 -1.45 -12.71 -4.40
N MET A 112 -1.33 -13.19 -5.63
CA MET A 112 -0.08 -13.15 -6.39
C MET A 112 0.38 -11.70 -6.57
N ALA A 113 -0.51 -10.80 -6.97
CA ALA A 113 -0.18 -9.39 -7.18
C ALA A 113 0.23 -8.68 -5.88
N ILE A 114 -0.48 -8.92 -4.78
CA ILE A 114 -0.11 -8.39 -3.45
C ILE A 114 1.27 -8.91 -3.02
N SER A 115 1.53 -10.20 -3.17
CA SER A 115 2.81 -10.81 -2.79
C SER A 115 3.97 -10.25 -3.59
N ASP A 116 3.85 -10.20 -4.90
CA ASP A 116 4.92 -9.72 -5.80
C ASP A 116 5.16 -8.22 -5.61
N ALA A 117 4.11 -7.44 -5.33
CA ALA A 117 4.23 -6.05 -4.95
C ALA A 117 5.01 -5.86 -3.64
N LEU A 118 4.79 -6.72 -2.63
CA LEU A 118 5.54 -6.69 -1.38
C LEU A 118 7.01 -7.08 -1.58
N VAL A 119 7.31 -8.05 -2.42
CA VAL A 119 8.68 -8.42 -2.78
C VAL A 119 9.40 -7.26 -3.45
N THR A 120 8.77 -6.65 -4.47
CA THR A 120 9.35 -5.54 -5.23
C THR A 120 9.51 -4.28 -4.36
N VAL A 121 8.52 -3.96 -3.54
CA VAL A 121 8.60 -2.75 -2.70
C VAL A 121 9.68 -2.88 -1.63
N MET A 122 9.90 -4.06 -1.05
CA MET A 122 10.99 -4.27 -0.11
C MET A 122 12.35 -4.20 -0.79
N GLU A 123 12.47 -4.70 -2.01
CA GLU A 123 13.67 -4.52 -2.83
C GLU A 123 13.95 -3.03 -3.04
N THR A 124 12.96 -2.27 -3.52
CA THR A 124 13.11 -0.84 -3.80
C THR A 124 13.42 -0.02 -2.55
N LYS A 125 12.76 -0.33 -1.41
CA LYS A 125 13.01 0.33 -0.11
C LYS A 125 14.47 0.21 0.31
N TYR A 126 15.03 -0.98 0.26
CA TYR A 126 16.41 -1.25 0.65
C TYR A 126 17.44 -0.95 -0.45
N HIS A 127 16.97 -0.63 -1.66
CA HIS A 127 17.82 -0.08 -2.70
C HIS A 127 18.08 1.42 -2.49
N TYR A 128 17.05 2.20 -2.16
CA TYR A 128 17.17 3.65 -1.98
C TYR A 128 17.42 4.06 -0.53
N THR A 129 17.07 3.25 0.46
CA THR A 129 17.23 3.52 1.90
C THR A 129 16.76 4.90 2.34
N PHE A 130 15.62 5.38 1.79
CA PHE A 130 15.14 6.73 2.02
C PHE A 130 14.53 6.88 3.43
N TRP A 131 14.83 8.00 4.09
CA TRP A 131 14.42 8.30 5.47
C TRP A 131 12.90 8.41 5.65
N ARG A 132 12.45 8.27 6.90
CA ARG A 132 11.05 8.45 7.32
C ARG A 132 10.76 9.91 7.68
N PRO A 133 9.49 10.37 7.60
CA PRO A 133 9.11 11.71 8.04
C PRO A 133 9.62 12.07 9.43
N GLU A 134 9.50 11.21 10.44
CA GLU A 134 9.93 11.50 11.82
C GLU A 134 11.43 11.79 11.97
N THR A 135 12.28 11.36 11.01
CA THR A 135 13.70 11.69 11.01
C THR A 135 14.02 12.93 10.18
N ALA A 136 13.10 13.32 9.29
CA ALA A 136 13.23 14.49 8.42
C ALA A 136 12.53 15.73 8.99
N VAL A 137 11.42 15.53 9.71
CA VAL A 137 10.54 16.56 10.26
C VAL A 137 10.57 16.49 11.78
N PRO A 138 10.68 17.61 12.50
CA PRO A 138 10.61 17.62 13.97
C PRO A 138 9.15 17.41 14.44
N MET A 139 8.66 16.18 14.35
CA MET A 139 7.29 15.79 14.73
C MET A 139 7.29 14.41 15.42
N VAL A 140 6.20 14.12 16.11
CA VAL A 140 5.88 12.78 16.61
C VAL A 140 4.78 12.18 15.70
N PRO A 141 5.05 11.10 14.97
CA PRO A 141 4.05 10.50 14.09
C PRO A 141 2.80 10.08 14.85
N PHE A 142 1.63 10.25 14.23
CA PHE A 142 0.34 9.85 14.83
C PHE A 142 0.19 8.34 14.99
N ILE A 143 0.81 7.56 14.10
CA ILE A 143 0.91 6.10 14.22
C ILE A 143 2.37 5.67 14.24
N THR A 144 2.63 4.48 14.76
CA THR A 144 4.00 3.95 14.90
C THR A 144 4.68 3.80 13.54
N THR A 145 5.87 4.37 13.39
CA THR A 145 6.69 4.22 12.19
C THR A 145 7.23 2.80 12.07
N PRO A 146 7.06 2.13 10.92
CA PRO A 146 7.64 0.82 10.68
C PRO A 146 9.18 0.87 10.57
N CYS A 147 9.84 -0.17 11.06
CA CYS A 147 11.30 -0.29 11.11
C CYS A 147 11.91 -0.70 9.75
N PHE A 148 11.63 0.06 8.69
CA PHE A 148 12.23 -0.09 7.36
C PHE A 148 12.10 1.24 6.57
N PRO A 149 12.90 1.43 5.50
CA PRO A 149 12.93 2.67 4.73
C PRO A 149 11.56 3.13 4.23
N SER A 150 11.39 4.45 4.02
CA SER A 150 10.11 5.05 3.66
C SER A 150 9.69 4.72 2.22
N TYR A 151 10.54 5.04 1.26
CA TYR A 151 10.25 5.05 -0.17
C TYR A 151 10.48 3.71 -0.87
N PRO A 152 9.53 3.27 -1.72
CA PRO A 152 8.14 3.71 -1.86
C PRO A 152 7.23 3.10 -0.78
N SER A 153 5.94 3.46 -0.73
CA SER A 153 4.99 2.91 0.23
C SER A 153 4.61 1.46 -0.07
N ALA A 154 4.79 0.56 0.90
CA ALA A 154 4.38 -0.84 0.77
C ALA A 154 2.85 -1.00 0.75
N HIS A 155 2.13 -0.17 1.51
CA HIS A 155 0.67 -0.16 1.49
C HIS A 155 0.13 0.27 0.13
N ALA A 156 0.70 1.31 -0.48
CA ALA A 156 0.33 1.74 -1.81
C ALA A 156 0.63 0.67 -2.87
N SER A 157 1.87 0.16 -2.92
CA SER A 157 2.26 -0.86 -3.90
C SER A 157 1.34 -2.08 -3.86
N ALA A 158 1.13 -2.68 -2.68
CA ALA A 158 0.25 -3.83 -2.51
C ALA A 158 -1.22 -3.51 -2.84
N SER A 159 -1.71 -2.32 -2.43
CA SER A 159 -3.11 -1.93 -2.65
C SER A 159 -3.41 -1.62 -4.10
N TYR A 160 -2.53 -0.93 -4.81
CA TYR A 160 -2.76 -0.66 -6.23
C TYR A 160 -2.53 -1.88 -7.13
N ALA A 161 -1.70 -2.84 -6.71
CA ALA A 161 -1.63 -4.14 -7.38
C ALA A 161 -2.94 -4.91 -7.22
N ALA A 162 -3.52 -4.91 -6.03
CA ALA A 162 -4.82 -5.51 -5.74
C ALA A 162 -5.97 -4.80 -6.47
N GLU A 163 -6.00 -3.46 -6.44
CA GLU A 163 -6.99 -2.62 -7.14
C GLU A 163 -7.00 -2.90 -8.63
N GLU A 164 -5.83 -2.96 -9.25
CA GLU A 164 -5.70 -3.22 -10.69
C GLU A 164 -6.27 -4.59 -11.07
N ILE A 165 -6.03 -5.64 -10.28
CA ILE A 165 -6.63 -6.97 -10.47
C ILE A 165 -8.14 -6.93 -10.28
N ALA A 166 -8.60 -6.37 -9.15
CA ALA A 166 -10.02 -6.36 -8.79
C ALA A 166 -10.83 -5.56 -9.82
N ARG A 167 -10.36 -4.39 -10.23
CA ARG A 167 -11.00 -3.54 -11.23
C ARG A 167 -11.09 -4.21 -12.60
N ARG A 168 -10.06 -4.97 -13.01
CA ARG A 168 -10.08 -5.70 -14.29
C ARG A 168 -11.03 -6.88 -14.30
N ILE A 169 -11.31 -7.46 -13.14
CA ILE A 169 -12.21 -8.64 -13.02
C ILE A 169 -13.66 -8.19 -12.81
N PHE A 170 -13.90 -7.23 -11.91
CA PHE A 170 -15.23 -6.85 -11.44
C PHE A 170 -15.70 -5.47 -11.93
N GLY A 171 -14.88 -4.75 -12.70
CA GLY A 171 -15.24 -3.41 -13.17
C GLY A 171 -14.80 -2.29 -12.22
N ALA A 172 -15.08 -1.04 -12.64
CA ALA A 172 -14.56 0.15 -12.01
C ALA A 172 -15.32 0.59 -10.73
N GLY A 173 -16.58 0.18 -10.59
CA GLY A 173 -17.42 0.66 -9.48
C GLY A 173 -18.84 0.12 -9.51
N GLY A 174 -19.70 0.70 -8.67
CA GLY A 174 -21.08 0.22 -8.46
C GLY A 174 -21.15 -0.87 -7.39
N HIS A 175 -20.08 -1.04 -6.61
CA HIS A 175 -19.98 -2.04 -5.55
C HIS A 175 -20.50 -1.52 -4.21
N ALA A 176 -20.86 -2.44 -3.32
CA ALA A 176 -21.19 -2.14 -1.91
C ALA A 176 -20.20 -2.85 -0.99
N ILE A 177 -19.08 -2.18 -0.70
CA ILE A 177 -17.99 -2.76 0.10
C ILE A 177 -18.02 -2.15 1.49
N VAL A 178 -17.97 -3.01 2.52
CA VAL A 178 -17.91 -2.60 3.92
C VAL A 178 -16.70 -3.24 4.57
N LEU A 179 -15.82 -2.42 5.13
CA LEU A 179 -14.65 -2.87 5.85
C LEU A 179 -14.78 -2.53 7.34
N THR A 180 -14.53 -3.52 8.16
CA THR A 180 -14.44 -3.41 9.62
C THR A 180 -13.20 -4.16 10.10
N SER A 181 -12.68 -3.78 11.27
CA SER A 181 -11.53 -4.47 11.85
C SER A 181 -11.71 -4.60 13.36
N PRO A 182 -11.54 -5.81 13.94
CA PRO A 182 -11.65 -6.00 15.38
C PRO A 182 -10.72 -5.09 16.21
N PRO A 183 -9.47 -4.81 15.80
CA PRO A 183 -8.61 -3.87 16.53
C PRO A 183 -9.06 -2.42 16.50
N THR A 184 -9.94 -2.02 15.57
CA THR A 184 -10.47 -0.66 15.44
C THR A 184 -11.98 -0.64 15.67
N VAL A 185 -12.38 -1.00 16.88
CA VAL A 185 -13.80 -1.07 17.29
C VAL A 185 -14.51 0.27 17.03
N GLY A 186 -15.67 0.20 16.39
CA GLY A 186 -16.49 1.38 16.07
C GLY A 186 -16.16 2.03 14.73
N VAL A 187 -15.05 1.69 14.07
CA VAL A 187 -14.73 2.20 12.73
C VAL A 187 -15.33 1.27 11.67
N THR A 188 -16.18 1.83 10.82
CA THR A 188 -16.76 1.14 9.66
C THR A 188 -16.56 1.99 8.43
N LEU A 189 -15.80 1.47 7.48
CA LEU A 189 -15.48 2.14 6.22
C LEU A 189 -16.36 1.57 5.09
N ARG A 190 -16.87 2.45 4.21
CA ARG A 190 -17.80 2.07 3.12
C ARG A 190 -17.32 2.65 1.81
N TYR A 191 -17.32 1.80 0.76
CA TYR A 191 -16.81 2.16 -0.55
C TYR A 191 -17.74 1.68 -1.66
N SER A 192 -17.74 2.40 -2.75
CA SER A 192 -18.42 2.04 -3.99
C SER A 192 -17.48 1.61 -5.11
N THR A 193 -16.18 1.83 -4.90
CA THR A 193 -15.13 1.45 -5.86
C THR A 193 -13.89 0.92 -5.14
N PHE A 194 -13.15 0.04 -5.80
CA PHE A 194 -11.84 -0.40 -5.31
C PHE A 194 -10.81 0.76 -5.25
N LYS A 195 -10.96 1.74 -6.14
CA LYS A 195 -10.10 2.92 -6.19
C LYS A 195 -10.23 3.80 -4.95
N GLU A 196 -11.43 3.90 -4.37
CA GLU A 196 -11.64 4.63 -3.11
C GLU A 196 -10.86 3.99 -1.97
N ILE A 197 -10.86 2.65 -1.87
CA ILE A 197 -10.07 1.91 -0.87
C ILE A 197 -8.58 2.23 -1.02
N ALA A 198 -8.04 2.11 -2.24
CA ALA A 198 -6.61 2.35 -2.48
C ALA A 198 -6.20 3.79 -2.13
N ARG A 199 -7.03 4.78 -2.50
CA ARG A 199 -6.78 6.20 -2.19
C ARG A 199 -6.82 6.50 -0.69
N GLU A 200 -7.81 5.96 0.02
CA GLU A 200 -7.89 6.19 1.46
C GLU A 200 -6.72 5.52 2.20
N ILE A 201 -6.23 4.38 1.72
CA ILE A 201 -5.00 3.77 2.24
C ILE A 201 -3.79 4.70 2.05
N ASP A 202 -3.63 5.31 0.86
CA ASP A 202 -2.56 6.27 0.61
C ASP A 202 -2.63 7.45 1.58
N ASP A 203 -3.79 8.06 1.67
CA ASP A 203 -4.04 9.21 2.54
C ASP A 203 -3.80 8.85 4.01
N ALA A 204 -4.26 7.69 4.45
CA ALA A 204 -4.09 7.20 5.81
C ALA A 204 -2.61 7.10 6.24
N ARG A 205 -1.69 6.79 5.32
CA ARG A 205 -0.26 6.72 5.64
C ARG A 205 0.36 8.10 5.83
N VAL A 206 -0.08 9.09 5.06
CA VAL A 206 0.32 10.50 5.22
C VAL A 206 -0.30 11.10 6.47
N PHE A 207 -1.61 10.87 6.72
CA PHE A 207 -2.30 11.28 7.95
C PHE A 207 -1.69 10.65 9.20
N GLY A 208 -1.14 9.45 9.06
CA GLY A 208 -0.42 8.75 10.10
C GLY A 208 0.98 9.30 10.41
N GLY A 209 1.52 10.17 9.55
CA GLY A 209 2.83 10.80 9.72
C GLY A 209 4.02 9.90 9.41
N ILE A 210 3.82 8.79 8.71
CA ILE A 210 4.87 7.77 8.49
C ILE A 210 5.34 7.65 7.05
N HIS A 211 4.75 8.41 6.13
CA HIS A 211 5.10 8.47 4.72
C HIS A 211 4.92 9.88 4.17
N PHE A 212 5.74 10.22 3.18
CA PHE A 212 5.52 11.35 2.30
C PHE A 212 4.50 11.00 1.20
N ARG A 213 3.89 12.01 0.56
CA ARG A 213 2.94 11.81 -0.54
C ARG A 213 3.59 11.12 -1.75
N PHE A 214 4.80 11.51 -2.11
CA PHE A 214 5.55 10.87 -3.21
C PHE A 214 5.85 9.38 -2.95
N ASP A 215 5.95 8.93 -1.68
CA ASP A 215 6.07 7.50 -1.38
C ASP A 215 4.84 6.73 -1.85
N GLN A 216 3.65 7.33 -1.66
CA GLN A 216 2.37 6.74 -2.06
C GLN A 216 2.25 6.71 -3.59
N GLU A 217 2.58 7.83 -4.23
CA GLU A 217 2.51 7.96 -5.69
C GLU A 217 3.42 6.95 -6.38
N ALA A 218 4.67 6.80 -5.92
CA ALA A 218 5.60 5.81 -6.45
C ALA A 218 5.13 4.38 -6.19
N GLY A 219 4.62 4.07 -5.00
CA GLY A 219 4.03 2.78 -4.69
C GLY A 219 2.82 2.47 -5.55
N ALA A 220 1.97 3.47 -5.81
CA ALA A 220 0.79 3.32 -6.66
C ALA A 220 1.15 2.99 -8.12
N VAL A 221 2.16 3.64 -8.68
CA VAL A 221 2.67 3.32 -10.03
C VAL A 221 3.19 1.89 -10.06
N GLN A 222 4.10 1.55 -9.16
CA GLN A 222 4.69 0.21 -9.05
C GLN A 222 3.61 -0.88 -8.92
N GLY A 223 2.64 -0.69 -8.04
CA GLY A 223 1.55 -1.65 -7.83
C GLY A 223 0.70 -1.88 -9.08
N ARG A 224 0.30 -0.81 -9.77
CA ARG A 224 -0.48 -0.92 -11.02
C ARG A 224 0.28 -1.67 -12.12
N GLU A 225 1.57 -1.41 -12.28
CA GLU A 225 2.38 -2.10 -13.27
C GLU A 225 2.47 -3.60 -12.98
N ILE A 226 2.68 -3.98 -11.72
CA ILE A 226 2.70 -5.39 -11.28
C ILE A 226 1.33 -6.05 -11.49
N GLY A 227 0.26 -5.41 -11.04
CA GLY A 227 -1.10 -5.93 -11.22
C GLY A 227 -1.47 -6.11 -12.68
N ALA A 228 -1.15 -5.13 -13.53
CA ALA A 228 -1.38 -5.20 -14.96
C ALA A 228 -0.58 -6.33 -15.63
N TYR A 229 0.69 -6.49 -15.25
CA TYR A 229 1.55 -7.57 -15.76
C TYR A 229 0.99 -8.94 -15.40
N ILE A 230 0.61 -9.14 -14.14
CA ILE A 230 0.07 -10.42 -13.64
C ILE A 230 -1.26 -10.74 -14.31
N TYR A 231 -2.19 -9.79 -14.37
CA TYR A 231 -3.47 -10.00 -15.04
C TYR A 231 -3.32 -10.39 -16.51
N LYS A 232 -2.35 -9.78 -17.21
CA LYS A 232 -2.10 -10.03 -18.64
C LYS A 232 -1.49 -11.40 -18.90
N ASN A 233 -0.62 -11.90 -18.01
CA ASN A 233 0.24 -13.04 -18.31
C ASN A 233 -0.16 -14.33 -17.58
N PHE A 234 -0.97 -14.27 -16.51
CA PHE A 234 -1.25 -15.43 -15.67
C PHE A 234 -2.74 -15.77 -15.59
N LEU A 235 -3.04 -17.04 -15.36
CA LEU A 235 -4.40 -17.60 -15.21
C LEU A 235 -5.38 -17.08 -16.28
N ARG A 236 -4.92 -17.02 -17.53
CA ARG A 236 -5.73 -16.59 -18.68
C ARG A 236 -6.80 -17.63 -19.01
N PRO A 237 -7.98 -17.21 -19.52
CA PRO A 237 -8.94 -18.15 -20.09
C PRO A 237 -8.27 -18.99 -21.17
N VAL A 238 -8.52 -20.30 -21.13
CA VAL A 238 -8.10 -21.22 -22.21
C VAL A 238 -9.09 -21.05 -23.36
N ALA A 239 -8.60 -20.95 -24.58
CA ALA A 239 -9.48 -20.95 -25.75
C ALA A 239 -10.33 -22.23 -25.75
N PRO A 240 -11.65 -22.16 -26.03
CA PRO A 240 -12.45 -23.38 -26.21
C PRO A 240 -11.80 -24.24 -27.30
N LYS A 241 -11.66 -25.53 -27.02
CA LYS A 241 -11.18 -26.50 -28.00
C LYS A 241 -12.25 -26.75 -29.06
#